data_d12b3939ab33a96a3b208c5f820f81b5
#
_entry.id   d12b3939ab33a96a3b208c5f820f81b5
#
_cell.length_a   1.000
_cell.length_b   1.000
_cell.length_c   1.000
_cell.angle_alpha   90.00
_cell.angle_beta   90.00
_cell.angle_gamma   90.00
#
_symmetry.space_group_name_H-M   'P 1'
#
loop_
_entity.id
_entity.type
_entity.pdbx_description
1 polymer ?
#
loop_
_entity_poly.entity_id
_entity_poly.type
_entity_poly.pdbx_seq_one_letter_code
_entity_poly.pdbx_strand_id
1 'polypeptide(L)'
;MQAQAQNLMHWTAVGFGLGIAAYFGMFHEPGALVFLASSLVAGLSVSLAIRFRDGIARFLIVIAAVAAGFAWCQYRAHAVFGPVLSDRFYGAVQGRVIGIDRSLSERPRLTLDELVLETVSRQATPRRIRVALHGMAQEHIPQIGDTVLLAAH
;
A
#
# COMPACT_ATOMS: atom_id res chain seq x y z
N MET A 1 -19.71 -27.00 -22.30
CA MET A 1 -18.32 -26.60 -21.95
C MET A 1 -18.20 -25.11 -21.62
N GLN A 2 -18.89 -24.18 -22.28
CA GLN A 2 -18.79 -22.72 -22.00
C GLN A 2 -19.29 -22.31 -20.62
N ALA A 3 -20.38 -22.86 -20.11
CA ALA A 3 -20.93 -22.53 -18.77
C ALA A 3 -19.97 -22.91 -17.62
N GLN A 4 -19.18 -23.97 -17.79
CA GLN A 4 -18.20 -24.39 -16.77
C GLN A 4 -16.96 -23.49 -16.74
N ALA A 5 -16.56 -22.93 -17.88
CA ALA A 5 -15.44 -21.98 -17.93
C ALA A 5 -15.83 -20.63 -17.31
N GLN A 6 -17.06 -20.17 -17.52
CA GLN A 6 -17.56 -18.94 -16.89
C GLN A 6 -17.59 -19.05 -15.36
N ASN A 7 -18.05 -20.18 -14.80
CA ASN A 7 -18.04 -20.39 -13.35
C ASN A 7 -16.63 -20.38 -12.77
N LEU A 8 -15.64 -20.97 -13.45
CA LEU A 8 -14.25 -20.97 -12.97
C LEU A 8 -13.67 -19.55 -12.89
N MET A 9 -13.96 -18.71 -13.88
CA MET A 9 -13.49 -17.32 -13.91
C MET A 9 -14.04 -16.50 -12.73
N HIS A 10 -15.29 -16.70 -12.33
CA HIS A 10 -15.86 -16.05 -11.15
C HIS A 10 -15.17 -16.52 -9.84
N TRP A 11 -14.95 -17.84 -9.71
CA TRP A 11 -14.30 -18.39 -8.53
C TRP A 11 -12.83 -18.00 -8.41
N THR A 12 -12.11 -17.80 -9.51
CA THR A 12 -10.74 -17.28 -9.46
C THR A 12 -10.70 -15.83 -8.98
N ALA A 13 -11.64 -14.98 -9.45
CA ALA A 13 -11.74 -13.60 -8.98
C ALA A 13 -12.09 -13.51 -7.48
N VAL A 14 -13.06 -14.34 -7.04
CA VAL A 14 -13.42 -14.44 -5.61
C VAL A 14 -12.23 -14.95 -4.80
N GLY A 15 -11.54 -16.00 -5.25
CA GLY A 15 -10.36 -16.53 -4.60
C GLY A 15 -9.25 -15.48 -4.46
N PHE A 16 -8.95 -14.75 -5.52
CA PHE A 16 -7.97 -13.67 -5.49
C PHE A 16 -8.36 -12.57 -4.48
N GLY A 17 -9.64 -12.16 -4.47
CA GLY A 17 -10.16 -11.20 -3.48
C GLY A 17 -10.07 -11.69 -2.05
N LEU A 18 -10.32 -13.00 -1.81
CA LEU A 18 -10.14 -13.61 -0.49
C LEU A 18 -8.68 -13.58 -0.03
N GLY A 19 -7.73 -13.80 -0.94
CA GLY A 19 -6.30 -13.67 -0.65
C GLY A 19 -5.93 -12.26 -0.21
N ILE A 20 -6.44 -11.24 -0.90
CA ILE A 20 -6.30 -9.84 -0.54
C ILE A 20 -6.91 -9.57 0.85
N ALA A 21 -8.13 -10.03 1.08
CA ALA A 21 -8.82 -9.84 2.36
C ALA A 21 -8.06 -10.52 3.52
N ALA A 22 -7.51 -11.72 3.29
CA ALA A 22 -6.70 -12.41 4.27
C ALA A 22 -5.44 -11.61 4.66
N TYR A 23 -4.77 -10.98 3.69
CA TYR A 23 -3.62 -10.12 3.96
C TYR A 23 -4.00 -8.94 4.88
N PHE A 24 -5.07 -8.22 4.56
CA PHE A 24 -5.53 -7.09 5.38
C PHE A 24 -6.15 -7.48 6.72
N GLY A 25 -6.54 -8.74 6.89
CA GLY A 25 -6.99 -9.28 8.17
C GLY A 25 -5.86 -9.60 9.16
N MET A 26 -4.60 -9.53 8.73
CA MET A 26 -3.45 -9.78 9.61
C MET A 26 -3.11 -8.54 10.44
N PHE A 27 -2.87 -8.74 11.73
CA PHE A 27 -2.47 -7.66 12.65
C PHE A 27 -1.00 -7.23 12.49
N HIS A 28 -0.18 -8.05 11.86
CA HIS A 28 1.25 -7.79 11.66
C HIS A 28 1.60 -8.01 10.19
N GLU A 29 2.51 -7.22 9.67
CA GLU A 29 3.02 -7.42 8.32
C GLU A 29 3.75 -8.77 8.21
N PRO A 30 3.34 -9.64 7.28
CA PRO A 30 3.98 -10.93 7.11
C PRO A 30 5.39 -10.76 6.53
N GLY A 31 6.35 -11.46 7.13
CA GLY A 31 7.75 -11.43 6.70
C GLY A 31 8.01 -12.11 5.36
N ALA A 32 9.25 -12.00 4.86
CA ALA A 32 9.67 -12.54 3.57
C ALA A 32 9.42 -14.05 3.42
N LEU A 33 9.48 -14.83 4.50
CA LEU A 33 9.18 -16.27 4.47
C LEU A 33 7.73 -16.55 4.07
N VAL A 34 6.79 -15.74 4.55
CA VAL A 34 5.36 -15.88 4.19
C VAL A 34 5.14 -15.54 2.73
N PHE A 35 5.87 -14.53 2.21
CA PHE A 35 5.85 -14.18 0.79
C PHE A 35 6.35 -15.35 -0.08
N LEU A 36 7.47 -15.95 0.28
CA LEU A 36 8.03 -17.09 -0.44
C LEU A 36 7.08 -18.30 -0.37
N ALA A 37 6.52 -18.59 0.79
CA ALA A 37 5.58 -19.69 0.98
C ALA A 37 4.30 -19.49 0.15
N SER A 38 3.68 -18.32 0.19
CA SER A 38 2.48 -18.02 -0.60
C SER A 38 2.74 -18.08 -2.11
N SER A 39 3.88 -17.55 -2.55
CA SER A 39 4.31 -17.63 -3.95
C SER A 39 4.56 -19.07 -4.41
N LEU A 40 5.17 -19.88 -3.56
CA LEU A 40 5.41 -21.29 -3.82
C LEU A 40 4.10 -22.08 -3.90
N VAL A 41 3.18 -21.85 -2.96
CA VAL A 41 1.85 -22.47 -3.00
C VAL A 41 1.10 -22.11 -4.27
N ALA A 42 1.13 -20.84 -4.69
CA ALA A 42 0.52 -20.42 -5.94
C ALA A 42 1.12 -21.15 -7.13
N GLY A 43 2.44 -21.17 -7.26
CA GLY A 43 3.14 -21.83 -8.36
C GLY A 43 2.92 -23.35 -8.42
N LEU A 44 3.02 -24.02 -7.27
CA LEU A 44 2.78 -25.47 -7.17
C LEU A 44 1.32 -25.82 -7.53
N SER A 45 0.35 -25.02 -7.02
CA SER A 45 -1.06 -25.26 -7.32
C SER A 45 -1.36 -25.11 -8.81
N VAL A 46 -0.77 -24.12 -9.50
CA VAL A 46 -0.89 -23.97 -10.95
C VAL A 46 -0.25 -25.16 -11.67
N SER A 47 0.96 -25.56 -11.28
CA SER A 47 1.68 -26.68 -11.90
C SER A 47 0.91 -28.00 -11.77
N LEU A 48 0.34 -28.24 -10.59
CA LEU A 48 -0.50 -29.42 -10.37
C LEU A 48 -1.83 -29.32 -11.14
N ALA A 49 -2.44 -28.14 -11.23
CA ALA A 49 -3.67 -27.95 -12.00
C ALA A 49 -3.49 -28.24 -13.49
N ILE A 50 -2.31 -27.97 -14.05
CA ILE A 50 -1.98 -28.32 -15.43
C ILE A 50 -1.83 -29.85 -15.59
N ARG A 51 -1.33 -30.53 -14.56
CA ARG A 51 -1.10 -31.98 -14.57
C ARG A 51 -2.40 -32.79 -14.41
N PHE A 52 -3.34 -32.28 -13.62
CA PHE A 52 -4.64 -32.90 -13.37
C PHE A 52 -5.73 -32.21 -14.23
N ARG A 53 -6.55 -32.98 -14.92
CA ARG A 53 -7.56 -32.45 -15.85
C ARG A 53 -8.99 -32.49 -15.31
N ASP A 54 -9.17 -32.96 -14.09
CA ASP A 54 -10.46 -33.22 -13.45
C ASP A 54 -10.95 -32.07 -12.53
N GLY A 55 -11.95 -32.35 -11.70
CA GLY A 55 -12.46 -31.39 -10.73
C GLY A 55 -11.41 -30.86 -9.76
N ILE A 56 -10.36 -31.63 -9.49
CA ILE A 56 -9.21 -31.25 -8.67
C ILE A 56 -8.47 -30.04 -9.26
N ALA A 57 -8.34 -29.99 -10.59
CA ALA A 57 -7.67 -28.87 -11.24
C ALA A 57 -8.38 -27.52 -10.96
N ARG A 58 -9.70 -27.51 -10.93
CA ARG A 58 -10.48 -26.31 -10.60
C ARG A 58 -10.26 -25.83 -9.17
N PHE A 59 -10.21 -26.76 -8.24
CA PHE A 59 -9.93 -26.46 -6.83
C PHE A 59 -8.50 -25.90 -6.66
N LEU A 60 -7.52 -26.48 -7.34
CA LEU A 60 -6.14 -26.03 -7.31
C LEU A 60 -6.00 -24.61 -7.92
N ILE A 61 -6.76 -24.28 -8.95
CA ILE A 61 -6.77 -22.92 -9.53
C ILE A 61 -7.31 -21.90 -8.53
N VAL A 62 -8.34 -22.24 -7.76
CA VAL A 62 -8.86 -21.35 -6.72
C VAL A 62 -7.84 -21.15 -5.61
N ILE A 63 -7.18 -22.22 -5.14
CA ILE A 63 -6.09 -22.11 -4.15
C ILE A 63 -4.97 -21.22 -4.69
N ALA A 64 -4.56 -21.42 -5.95
CA ALA A 64 -3.56 -20.60 -6.59
C ALA A 64 -3.97 -19.11 -6.62
N ALA A 65 -5.24 -18.82 -6.90
CA ALA A 65 -5.76 -17.46 -6.93
C ALA A 65 -5.72 -16.82 -5.53
N VAL A 66 -6.11 -17.52 -4.47
CA VAL A 66 -6.01 -17.04 -3.09
C VAL A 66 -4.56 -16.72 -2.72
N ALA A 67 -3.65 -17.67 -2.96
CA ALA A 67 -2.24 -17.50 -2.65
C ALA A 67 -1.60 -16.35 -3.46
N ALA A 68 -1.96 -16.21 -4.74
CA ALA A 68 -1.51 -15.14 -5.60
C ALA A 68 -2.03 -13.76 -5.14
N GLY A 69 -3.30 -13.65 -4.73
CA GLY A 69 -3.87 -12.42 -4.21
C GLY A 69 -3.17 -11.94 -2.94
N PHE A 70 -2.89 -12.87 -2.04
CA PHE A 70 -2.13 -12.62 -0.81
C PHE A 70 -0.69 -12.15 -1.12
N ALA A 71 0.03 -12.90 -1.95
CA ALA A 71 1.41 -12.57 -2.35
C ALA A 71 1.48 -11.22 -3.09
N TRP A 72 0.48 -10.91 -3.94
CA TRP A 72 0.40 -9.64 -4.65
C TRP A 72 0.28 -8.45 -3.70
N CYS A 73 -0.57 -8.55 -2.66
CA CYS A 73 -0.68 -7.50 -1.65
C CYS A 73 0.62 -7.28 -0.90
N GLN A 74 1.28 -8.37 -0.49
CA GLN A 74 2.56 -8.30 0.19
C GLN A 74 3.65 -7.66 -0.70
N TYR A 75 3.73 -8.07 -1.97
CA TYR A 75 4.62 -7.43 -2.94
C TYR A 75 4.34 -5.93 -3.07
N ARG A 76 3.07 -5.54 -3.23
CA ARG A 76 2.68 -4.13 -3.35
C ARG A 76 3.02 -3.34 -2.11
N ALA A 77 2.78 -3.89 -0.91
CA ALA A 77 3.13 -3.23 0.35
C ALA A 77 4.64 -2.94 0.39
N HIS A 78 5.48 -3.92 0.09
CA HIS A 78 6.93 -3.73 0.05
C HIS A 78 7.40 -2.78 -1.05
N ALA A 79 6.79 -2.83 -2.25
CA ALA A 79 7.16 -1.97 -3.37
C ALA A 79 6.82 -0.48 -3.13
N VAL A 80 5.77 -0.21 -2.34
CA VAL A 80 5.33 1.14 -1.99
C VAL A 80 5.94 1.62 -0.67
N PHE A 81 6.57 0.71 0.08
CA PHE A 81 7.23 1.03 1.34
C PHE A 81 8.29 2.10 1.11
N GLY A 82 8.10 3.25 1.75
CA GLY A 82 9.05 4.36 1.77
C GLY A 82 9.60 4.56 3.18
N PRO A 83 10.69 5.30 3.33
CA PRO A 83 11.21 5.64 4.63
C PRO A 83 10.12 6.36 5.45
N VAL A 84 9.93 5.91 6.68
CA VAL A 84 9.00 6.48 7.66
C VAL A 84 9.84 7.04 8.80
N LEU A 85 9.46 8.20 9.32
CA LEU A 85 10.11 8.74 10.51
C LEU A 85 9.86 7.79 11.68
N SER A 86 10.92 7.32 12.32
CA SER A 86 10.84 6.41 13.47
C SER A 86 10.36 7.12 14.74
N ASP A 87 10.61 8.41 14.82
CA ASP A 87 10.31 9.21 15.99
C ASP A 87 9.56 10.50 15.62
N ARG A 88 8.99 11.15 16.65
CA ARG A 88 8.41 12.47 16.48
C ARG A 88 9.46 13.45 16.01
N PHE A 89 9.17 14.14 14.94
CA PHE A 89 10.05 15.16 14.39
C PHE A 89 9.70 16.54 14.96
N TYR A 90 10.73 17.23 15.44
CA TYR A 90 10.62 18.62 15.87
C TYR A 90 11.68 19.42 15.09
N GLY A 91 11.25 20.34 14.26
CA GLY A 91 12.21 21.15 13.51
C GLY A 91 11.64 21.77 12.26
N ALA A 92 12.55 22.39 11.49
CA ALA A 92 12.21 22.99 10.22
C ALA A 92 11.96 21.92 9.15
N VAL A 93 10.86 22.07 8.44
CA VAL A 93 10.45 21.24 7.31
C VAL A 93 10.28 22.12 6.11
N GLN A 94 11.09 21.91 5.10
CA GLN A 94 10.90 22.52 3.79
C GLN A 94 10.30 21.48 2.83
N GLY A 95 9.34 21.90 2.01
CA GLY A 95 8.74 21.02 1.02
C GLY A 95 7.88 21.78 0.03
N ARG A 96 7.60 21.15 -1.10
CA ARG A 96 6.70 21.68 -2.12
C ARG A 96 5.28 21.19 -1.88
N VAL A 97 4.31 22.09 -1.92
CA VAL A 97 2.88 21.78 -1.77
C VAL A 97 2.37 21.07 -3.02
N ILE A 98 1.91 19.83 -2.85
CA ILE A 98 1.30 19.03 -3.94
C ILE A 98 -0.20 18.80 -3.73
N GLY A 99 -0.73 19.14 -2.58
CA GLY A 99 -2.15 19.01 -2.31
C GLY A 99 -2.55 19.78 -1.06
N ILE A 100 -3.78 20.26 -1.08
CA ILE A 100 -4.40 20.95 0.05
C ILE A 100 -5.74 20.27 0.31
N ASP A 101 -5.92 19.76 1.50
CA ASP A 101 -7.17 19.17 1.95
C ASP A 101 -7.59 19.76 3.31
N ARG A 102 -8.75 19.36 3.81
CA ARG A 102 -9.20 19.74 5.14
C ARG A 102 -9.19 18.52 6.07
N SER A 103 -8.72 18.73 7.28
CA SER A 103 -8.82 17.73 8.34
C SER A 103 -10.28 17.56 8.78
N LEU A 104 -10.59 16.47 9.47
CA LEU A 104 -11.89 16.27 10.14
C LEU A 104 -12.25 17.42 11.09
N SER A 105 -11.26 18.18 11.57
CA SER A 105 -11.41 19.39 12.40
C SER A 105 -11.46 20.68 11.58
N GLU A 106 -11.81 20.62 10.27
CA GLU A 106 -11.91 21.76 9.35
C GLU A 106 -10.60 22.54 9.13
N ARG A 107 -9.47 22.08 9.68
CA ARG A 107 -8.18 22.75 9.53
C ARG A 107 -7.53 22.43 8.19
N PRO A 108 -6.94 23.44 7.53
CA PRO A 108 -6.18 23.20 6.30
C PRO A 108 -5.02 22.23 6.55
N ARG A 109 -4.88 21.26 5.68
CA ARG A 109 -3.81 20.29 5.70
C ARG A 109 -3.07 20.32 4.37
N LEU A 110 -1.76 20.49 4.43
CA LEU A 110 -0.89 20.46 3.27
C LEU A 110 -0.29 19.08 3.09
N THR A 111 -0.28 18.60 1.86
CA THR A 111 0.55 17.46 1.46
C THR A 111 1.78 18.01 0.77
N LEU A 112 2.97 17.68 1.32
CA LEU A 112 4.26 18.16 0.83
C LEU A 112 5.05 17.02 0.20
N ASP A 113 5.77 17.32 -0.87
CA ASP A 113 6.82 16.46 -1.45
C ASP A 113 8.17 17.22 -1.50
N GLU A 114 9.20 16.61 -2.09
CA GLU A 114 10.56 17.18 -2.18
C GLU A 114 11.08 17.69 -0.83
N LEU A 115 10.89 16.86 0.20
CA LEU A 115 11.13 17.23 1.59
C LEU A 115 12.61 17.42 1.90
N VAL A 116 12.90 18.48 2.63
CA VAL A 116 14.19 18.70 3.30
C VAL A 116 13.90 18.86 4.79
N LEU A 117 14.44 17.95 5.60
CA LEU A 117 14.33 17.94 7.04
C LEU A 117 15.70 18.27 7.63
N GLU A 118 15.76 19.23 8.54
CA GLU A 118 17.02 19.77 9.06
C GLU A 118 17.92 18.71 9.74
N THR A 119 17.30 17.73 10.41
CA THR A 119 18.02 16.73 11.23
C THR A 119 17.95 15.31 10.68
N VAL A 120 17.31 15.09 9.53
CA VAL A 120 17.10 13.76 8.95
C VAL A 120 17.88 13.62 7.65
N SER A 121 18.61 12.52 7.50
CA SER A 121 19.33 12.23 6.27
C SER A 121 18.35 12.05 5.08
N ARG A 122 18.77 12.38 3.87
CA ARG A 122 17.95 12.24 2.66
C ARG A 122 17.41 10.82 2.46
N GLN A 123 18.16 9.80 2.88
CA GLN A 123 17.76 8.40 2.77
C GLN A 123 16.64 8.00 3.75
N ALA A 124 16.58 8.66 4.91
CA ALA A 124 15.57 8.46 5.94
C ALA A 124 14.39 9.45 5.82
N THR A 125 14.46 10.42 4.90
CA THR A 125 13.40 11.41 4.69
C THR A 125 12.23 10.76 3.95
N PRO A 126 10.99 10.85 4.49
CA PRO A 126 9.80 10.36 3.80
C PRO A 126 9.61 11.04 2.44
N ARG A 127 9.04 10.33 1.47
CA ARG A 127 8.74 10.91 0.15
C ARG A 127 7.65 11.98 0.21
N ARG A 128 6.71 11.83 1.14
CA ARG A 128 5.58 12.74 1.34
C ARG A 128 5.21 12.81 2.80
N ILE A 129 4.81 14.00 3.24
CA ILE A 129 4.22 14.20 4.56
C ILE A 129 2.91 14.99 4.43
N ARG A 130 2.06 14.82 5.44
CA ARG A 130 0.87 15.64 5.62
C ARG A 130 1.02 16.48 6.87
N VAL A 131 0.88 17.79 6.74
CA VAL A 131 1.05 18.75 7.82
C VAL A 131 -0.25 19.51 8.00
N ALA A 132 -0.82 19.47 9.21
CA ALA A 132 -1.97 20.32 9.55
C ALA A 132 -1.47 21.70 9.97
N LEU A 133 -2.02 22.74 9.36
CA LEU A 133 -1.68 24.11 9.72
C LEU A 133 -2.42 24.53 11.00
N HIS A 134 -1.69 25.08 11.96
CA HIS A 134 -2.22 25.62 13.19
C HIS A 134 -1.93 27.12 13.26
N GLY A 135 -2.96 27.92 13.58
CA GLY A 135 -2.79 29.35 13.84
C GLY A 135 -2.61 30.24 12.60
N MET A 136 -2.77 29.71 11.38
CA MET A 136 -2.75 30.53 10.16
C MET A 136 -4.14 31.11 9.85
N ALA A 137 -4.18 32.39 9.49
CA ALA A 137 -5.35 33.00 8.88
C ALA A 137 -5.58 32.42 7.48
N GLN A 138 -6.83 32.28 7.06
CA GLN A 138 -7.18 31.69 5.75
C GLN A 138 -6.58 32.43 4.55
N GLU A 139 -6.23 33.68 4.71
CA GLU A 139 -5.62 34.53 3.66
C GLU A 139 -4.17 34.16 3.31
N HIS A 140 -3.51 33.34 4.12
CA HIS A 140 -2.10 32.99 3.94
C HIS A 140 -1.87 31.50 3.64
N ILE A 141 -2.90 30.79 3.14
CA ILE A 141 -2.76 29.39 2.75
C ILE A 141 -1.92 29.31 1.46
N PRO A 142 -0.79 28.57 1.47
CA PRO A 142 0.04 28.39 0.27
C PRO A 142 -0.74 27.74 -0.87
N GLN A 143 -0.35 28.00 -2.11
CA GLN A 143 -0.94 27.38 -3.30
C GLN A 143 -0.20 26.08 -3.66
N ILE A 144 -0.86 25.23 -4.45
CA ILE A 144 -0.22 24.03 -5.00
C ILE A 144 0.92 24.46 -5.92
N GLY A 145 2.11 23.91 -5.69
CA GLY A 145 3.34 24.26 -6.39
C GLY A 145 4.29 25.16 -5.58
N ASP A 146 3.80 25.81 -4.53
CA ASP A 146 4.65 26.65 -3.67
C ASP A 146 5.61 25.80 -2.85
N THR A 147 6.82 26.34 -2.63
CA THR A 147 7.77 25.80 -1.67
C THR A 147 7.59 26.51 -0.33
N VAL A 148 7.31 25.75 0.70
CA VAL A 148 7.04 26.27 2.05
C VAL A 148 8.10 25.81 3.05
N LEU A 149 8.40 26.66 4.02
CA LEU A 149 9.20 26.34 5.18
C LEU A 149 8.30 26.44 6.41
N LEU A 150 8.17 25.34 7.12
CA LEU A 150 7.28 25.19 8.26
C LEU A 150 8.05 24.68 9.48
N ALA A 151 7.66 25.12 10.66
CA ALA A 151 8.08 24.46 11.91
C ALA A 151 7.07 23.36 12.24
N ALA A 152 7.54 22.13 12.28
CA ALA A 152 6.73 20.96 12.63
C ALA A 152 7.01 20.50 14.06
N HIS A 153 5.95 20.00 14.72
CA HIS A 153 6.03 19.40 16.04
C HIS A 153 5.01 18.27 16.21
#